data_4b2f412586d6d9653ccf23bebd63b9a1
#
_entry.id   4b2f412586d6d9653ccf23bebd63b9a1
#
_cell.length_a   1.000
_cell.length_b   1.000
_cell.length_c   1.000
_cell.angle_alpha   90.00
_cell.angle_beta   90.00
_cell.angle_gamma   90.00
#
_symmetry.space_group_name_H-M   'P 1'
#
loop_
_entity.id
_entity.type
_entity.pdbx_description
1 polymer ?
#
loop_
_entity_poly.entity_id
_entity_poly.type
_entity_poly.pdbx_seq_one_letter_code
_entity_poly.pdbx_strand_id
1 'polypeptide(L)'
;MRVLMFGWEFPPHISGGLGTASYGLTKGMSVLEDLEVIFVVPKAWGDEAKTKVRLIGANKVPVAFKQIHYKGSKRAVEKIEVSSRIIPYTDPDEFWKKISSEVEESSFVIQTNDKGTVDFSGRYDVSLMEEIHKYAVVASVIAQENDFDIIHAHDWLAYPAGIAAMEVSGKPL
;
A
#
# COMPACT_ATOMS: atom_id res chain seq x y z
N MET A 1 -2.75 14.32 18.06
CA MET A 1 -1.90 13.29 17.42
C MET A 1 -2.46 12.98 16.05
N ARG A 2 -1.62 12.91 15.02
CA ARG A 2 -2.03 12.59 13.65
C ARG A 2 -1.44 11.26 13.22
N VAL A 3 -2.28 10.32 12.78
CA VAL A 3 -1.89 8.97 12.36
C VAL A 3 -1.96 8.87 10.84
N LEU A 4 -0.85 8.49 10.20
CA LEU A 4 -0.83 8.08 8.80
C LEU A 4 -1.08 6.57 8.74
N MET A 5 -2.25 6.19 8.27
CA MET A 5 -2.72 4.81 8.32
C MET A 5 -2.83 4.21 6.92
N PHE A 6 -2.11 3.13 6.66
CA PHE A 6 -2.14 2.41 5.40
C PHE A 6 -3.06 1.20 5.50
N GLY A 7 -4.04 1.12 4.62
CA GLY A 7 -4.92 -0.03 4.43
C GLY A 7 -4.98 -0.46 2.97
N TRP A 8 -5.87 -1.39 2.65
CA TRP A 8 -6.02 -1.90 1.29
C TRP A 8 -7.37 -1.54 0.68
N GLU A 9 -8.41 -1.55 1.49
CA GLU A 9 -9.79 -1.36 1.09
C GLU A 9 -10.52 -0.35 1.98
N PHE A 10 -11.53 0.32 1.41
CA PHE A 10 -12.43 1.20 2.15
C PHE A 10 -13.84 1.11 1.57
N PRO A 11 -14.91 1.20 2.40
CA PRO A 11 -16.29 1.10 1.91
C PRO A 11 -16.64 2.15 0.86
N PRO A 12 -17.45 1.79 -0.14
CA PRO A 12 -18.21 0.54 -0.29
C PRO A 12 -17.39 -0.62 -0.92
N HIS A 13 -16.15 -0.37 -1.34
CA HIS A 13 -15.31 -1.32 -2.05
C HIS A 13 -14.49 -2.16 -1.06
N ILE A 14 -15.17 -3.03 -0.32
CA ILE A 14 -14.57 -4.02 0.58
C ILE A 14 -14.98 -5.42 0.16
N SER A 15 -14.02 -6.33 0.10
CA SER A 15 -14.24 -7.72 -0.26
C SER A 15 -14.20 -8.68 0.94
N GLY A 16 -13.74 -8.22 2.11
CA GLY A 16 -13.57 -9.10 3.25
C GLY A 16 -13.42 -8.43 4.61
N GLY A 17 -12.90 -9.22 5.55
CA GLY A 17 -12.75 -8.81 6.95
C GLY A 17 -11.76 -7.67 7.14
N LEU A 18 -10.72 -7.59 6.30
CA LEU A 18 -9.67 -6.56 6.40
C LEU A 18 -10.24 -5.15 6.24
N GLY A 19 -11.00 -4.91 5.16
CA GLY A 19 -11.64 -3.61 4.92
C GLY A 19 -12.67 -3.27 5.99
N THR A 20 -13.42 -4.26 6.46
CA THR A 20 -14.39 -4.09 7.56
C THR A 20 -13.70 -3.70 8.86
N ALA A 21 -12.60 -4.37 9.22
CA ALA A 21 -11.84 -4.09 10.43
C ALA A 21 -11.19 -2.70 10.39
N SER A 22 -10.55 -2.36 9.26
CA SER A 22 -9.93 -1.05 9.05
C SER A 22 -10.95 0.08 9.13
N TYR A 23 -12.11 -0.09 8.52
CA TYR A 23 -13.20 0.89 8.60
C TYR A 23 -13.76 1.03 10.02
N GLY A 24 -13.97 -0.08 10.71
CA GLY A 24 -14.43 -0.07 12.11
C GLY A 24 -13.45 0.66 13.03
N LEU A 25 -12.15 0.42 12.86
CA LEU A 25 -11.10 1.08 13.62
C LEU A 25 -11.06 2.60 13.33
N THR A 26 -11.05 2.99 12.05
CA THR A 26 -11.05 4.42 11.66
C THR A 26 -12.29 5.14 12.18
N LYS A 27 -13.45 4.49 12.17
CA LYS A 27 -14.68 5.02 12.76
C LYS A 27 -14.56 5.20 14.28
N GLY A 28 -14.00 4.21 14.98
CA GLY A 28 -13.73 4.29 16.42
C GLY A 28 -12.73 5.40 16.76
N MET A 29 -11.65 5.53 15.99
CA MET A 29 -10.65 6.59 16.18
C MET A 29 -11.21 7.99 15.90
N SER A 30 -12.15 8.13 14.98
CA SER A 30 -12.74 9.42 14.58
C SER A 30 -13.62 10.09 15.64
N VAL A 31 -13.95 9.39 16.73
CA VAL A 31 -14.67 9.98 17.89
C VAL A 31 -13.74 10.55 18.94
N LEU A 32 -12.43 10.33 18.83
CA LEU A 32 -11.42 10.88 19.71
C LEU A 32 -11.04 12.30 19.24
N GLU A 33 -11.28 13.31 20.09
CA GLU A 33 -11.13 14.73 19.70
C GLU A 33 -9.70 15.11 19.35
N ASP A 34 -8.71 14.50 20.03
CA ASP A 34 -7.28 14.80 19.84
C ASP A 34 -6.59 13.89 18.83
N LEU A 35 -7.35 13.14 18.02
CA LEU A 35 -6.82 12.19 17.06
C LEU A 35 -7.31 12.48 15.65
N GLU A 36 -6.37 12.73 14.74
CA GLU A 36 -6.62 12.83 13.31
C GLU A 36 -6.09 11.60 12.60
N VAL A 37 -6.85 11.08 11.65
CA VAL A 37 -6.45 9.94 10.84
C VAL A 37 -6.40 10.33 9.37
N ILE A 38 -5.24 10.12 8.75
CA ILE A 38 -5.07 10.12 7.30
C ILE A 38 -5.05 8.66 6.87
N PHE A 39 -6.13 8.18 6.26
CA PHE A 39 -6.24 6.80 5.82
C PHE A 39 -5.89 6.71 4.33
N VAL A 40 -4.97 5.83 3.98
CA VAL A 40 -4.48 5.64 2.62
C VAL A 40 -4.89 4.28 2.10
N VAL A 41 -5.35 4.22 0.86
CA VAL A 41 -5.65 2.99 0.13
C VAL A 41 -4.96 3.02 -1.23
N PRO A 42 -4.62 1.86 -1.83
CA PRO A 42 -4.05 1.83 -3.18
C PRO A 42 -4.97 2.51 -4.19
N LYS A 43 -6.25 2.17 -4.16
CA LYS A 43 -7.25 2.72 -5.08
C LYS A 43 -8.43 3.33 -4.35
N ALA A 44 -8.66 4.62 -4.59
CA ALA A 44 -9.89 5.32 -4.25
C ALA A 44 -10.72 5.53 -5.52
N TRP A 45 -11.98 5.11 -5.47
CA TRP A 45 -12.93 5.12 -6.59
C TRP A 45 -13.64 6.47 -6.72
N GLY A 46 -13.80 7.18 -5.60
CA GLY A 46 -14.43 8.51 -5.52
C GLY A 46 -15.85 8.48 -4.95
N ASP A 47 -16.35 7.30 -4.59
CA ASP A 47 -17.65 7.06 -3.97
C ASP A 47 -17.54 6.48 -2.56
N GLU A 48 -16.36 6.58 -1.95
CA GLU A 48 -16.10 6.05 -0.62
C GLU A 48 -17.02 6.67 0.44
N ALA A 49 -17.30 5.89 1.47
CA ALA A 49 -18.11 6.29 2.59
C ALA A 49 -17.57 7.57 3.24
N LYS A 50 -18.41 8.58 3.40
CA LYS A 50 -18.05 9.83 4.07
C LYS A 50 -17.81 9.59 5.55
N THR A 51 -16.61 9.90 6.01
CA THR A 51 -16.19 9.78 7.41
C THR A 51 -15.48 11.06 7.84
N LYS A 52 -15.17 11.17 9.12
CA LYS A 52 -14.30 12.24 9.64
C LYS A 52 -12.81 12.02 9.31
N VAL A 53 -12.48 10.86 8.73
CA VAL A 53 -11.12 10.49 8.35
C VAL A 53 -10.80 11.09 6.99
N ARG A 54 -9.60 11.65 6.83
CA ARG A 54 -9.10 12.09 5.54
C ARG A 54 -8.65 10.87 4.73
N LEU A 55 -9.37 10.52 3.67
CA LEU A 55 -9.01 9.42 2.79
C LEU A 55 -8.12 9.89 1.64
N ILE A 56 -7.03 9.16 1.38
CA ILE A 56 -6.14 9.36 0.23
C ILE A 56 -6.11 8.08 -0.59
N GLY A 57 -6.42 8.18 -1.88
CA GLY A 57 -6.15 7.12 -2.85
C GLY A 57 -4.76 7.29 -3.45
N ALA A 58 -3.89 6.29 -3.32
CA ALA A 58 -2.56 6.33 -3.93
C ALA A 58 -2.62 6.50 -5.46
N ASN A 59 -3.68 5.97 -6.09
CA ASN A 59 -3.96 6.15 -7.52
C ASN A 59 -4.25 7.61 -7.95
N LYS A 60 -4.39 8.53 -7.00
CA LYS A 60 -4.65 9.95 -7.27
C LYS A 60 -3.47 10.85 -6.91
N VAL A 61 -2.39 10.28 -6.38
CA VAL A 61 -1.20 11.02 -5.96
C VAL A 61 -0.24 11.13 -7.13
N PRO A 62 0.12 12.36 -7.58
CA PRO A 62 1.14 12.54 -8.59
C PRO A 62 2.51 12.12 -8.07
N VAL A 63 3.28 11.45 -8.90
CA VAL A 63 4.65 11.05 -8.58
C VAL A 63 5.62 11.64 -9.59
N ALA A 64 6.73 12.19 -9.13
CA ALA A 64 7.67 12.96 -9.93
C ALA A 64 8.59 12.11 -10.84
N PHE A 65 8.14 10.91 -11.23
CA PHE A 65 8.90 10.05 -12.14
C PHE A 65 7.98 9.51 -13.25
N LYS A 66 8.52 9.32 -14.45
CA LYS A 66 7.79 8.66 -15.55
C LYS A 66 7.93 7.15 -15.50
N GLN A 67 9.05 6.65 -15.00
CA GLN A 67 9.35 5.23 -14.93
C GLN A 67 10.42 4.97 -13.87
N ILE A 68 10.18 4.04 -12.97
CA ILE A 68 11.20 3.49 -12.07
C ILE A 68 11.52 2.07 -12.52
N HIS A 69 12.79 1.86 -12.89
CA HIS A 69 13.33 0.53 -13.03
C HIS A 69 13.80 0.05 -11.65
N TYR A 70 13.12 -0.92 -11.10
CA TYR A 70 13.53 -1.58 -9.87
C TYR A 70 14.71 -2.52 -10.18
N LYS A 71 15.91 -1.94 -10.35
CA LYS A 71 17.17 -2.67 -10.22
C LYS A 71 17.78 -2.20 -8.91
N GLY A 72 17.86 -3.13 -7.94
CA GLY A 72 18.42 -2.94 -6.61
C GLY A 72 19.35 -1.73 -6.45
N SER A 73 18.78 -0.56 -6.23
CA SER A 73 19.53 0.63 -5.89
C SER A 73 19.76 0.61 -4.37
N LYS A 74 21.02 0.64 -3.97
CA LYS A 74 21.50 0.50 -2.60
C LYS A 74 21.08 1.60 -1.62
N ARG A 75 20.05 2.44 -1.94
CA ARG A 75 19.71 3.57 -1.07
C ARG A 75 18.25 4.09 -1.09
N ALA A 76 17.34 3.56 -1.88
CA ALA A 76 15.95 4.03 -1.84
C ALA A 76 14.97 2.98 -1.32
N VAL A 77 15.28 1.74 -1.53
CA VAL A 77 14.79 0.58 -0.77
C VAL A 77 15.98 -0.37 -0.84
N GLU A 78 16.71 -0.51 0.26
CA GLU A 78 17.64 -1.61 0.37
C GLU A 78 16.84 -2.85 0.05
N LYS A 79 17.23 -3.56 -1.02
CA LYS A 79 16.64 -4.77 -1.53
C LYS A 79 16.14 -5.62 -0.36
N ILE A 80 14.88 -5.44 0.05
CA ILE A 80 14.21 -6.49 0.73
C ILE A 80 13.87 -7.47 -0.39
N GLU A 81 14.86 -8.27 -0.76
CA GLU A 81 14.59 -9.55 -1.39
C GLU A 81 13.88 -10.40 -0.33
N VAL A 82 12.64 -10.01 -0.07
CA VAL A 82 11.70 -10.99 0.39
C VAL A 82 11.32 -11.73 -0.87
N SER A 83 12.04 -12.79 -1.18
CA SER A 83 11.50 -13.83 -2.04
C SER A 83 10.37 -14.52 -1.25
N SER A 84 9.40 -13.72 -0.88
CA SER A 84 8.15 -14.13 -0.27
C SER A 84 7.25 -14.57 -1.41
N ARG A 85 7.42 -15.81 -1.80
CA ARG A 85 6.54 -16.55 -2.71
C ARG A 85 5.30 -17.01 -1.95
N ILE A 86 4.72 -16.12 -1.15
CA ILE A 86 3.49 -16.40 -0.42
C ILE A 86 2.33 -16.15 -1.36
N ILE A 87 1.72 -17.23 -1.83
CA ILE A 87 0.40 -17.17 -2.46
C ILE A 87 -0.59 -17.49 -1.35
N PRO A 88 -1.39 -16.52 -0.88
CA PRO A 88 -2.36 -16.77 0.18
C PRO A 88 -3.39 -17.82 -0.29
N TYR A 89 -3.75 -18.75 0.61
CA TYR A 89 -4.81 -19.73 0.38
C TYR A 89 -4.54 -20.77 -0.72
N THR A 90 -3.29 -21.05 -1.05
CA THR A 90 -2.93 -22.13 -1.99
C THR A 90 -2.51 -23.38 -1.23
N ASP A 91 -2.90 -24.54 -1.74
CA ASP A 91 -2.46 -25.83 -1.23
C ASP A 91 -0.92 -25.93 -1.30
N PRO A 92 -0.22 -26.45 -0.25
CA PRO A 92 1.23 -26.54 -0.23
C PRO A 92 1.83 -27.27 -1.42
N ASP A 93 1.17 -28.32 -1.95
CA ASP A 93 1.67 -29.10 -3.08
C ASP A 93 1.52 -28.34 -4.42
N GLU A 94 0.46 -27.57 -4.59
CA GLU A 94 0.30 -26.65 -5.73
C GLU A 94 1.29 -25.49 -5.65
N PHE A 95 1.58 -24.99 -4.46
CA PHE A 95 2.57 -23.96 -4.22
C PHE A 95 3.96 -24.41 -4.70
N TRP A 96 4.41 -25.58 -4.30
CA TRP A 96 5.72 -26.10 -4.70
C TRP A 96 5.84 -26.42 -6.19
N LYS A 97 4.75 -26.87 -6.85
CA LYS A 97 4.71 -27.09 -8.29
C LYS A 97 4.85 -25.80 -9.10
N LYS A 98 4.22 -24.72 -8.67
CA LYS A 98 4.35 -23.40 -9.30
C LYS A 98 5.73 -22.80 -9.10
N ILE A 99 6.32 -22.95 -7.92
CA ILE A 99 7.66 -22.42 -7.62
C ILE A 99 8.76 -23.08 -8.47
N SER A 100 8.65 -24.37 -8.71
CA SER A 100 9.67 -25.08 -9.50
C SER A 100 9.66 -24.73 -11.01
N SER A 101 8.60 -24.10 -11.50
CA SER A 101 8.47 -23.72 -12.92
C SER A 101 8.78 -22.24 -13.22
N GLU A 102 8.92 -21.37 -12.23
CA GLU A 102 9.07 -19.91 -12.40
C GLU A 102 10.23 -19.35 -11.58
N VAL A 103 11.47 -19.79 -11.87
CA VAL A 103 12.66 -19.07 -11.39
C VAL A 103 13.09 -18.09 -12.48
N GLU A 104 12.34 -17.02 -12.66
CA GLU A 104 12.84 -15.82 -13.32
C GLU A 104 12.80 -14.65 -12.34
N GLU A 105 13.92 -13.92 -12.27
CA GLU A 105 14.03 -12.66 -11.53
C GLU A 105 12.93 -11.71 -12.01
N SER A 106 11.87 -11.57 -11.23
CA SER A 106 10.78 -10.64 -11.55
C SER A 106 11.26 -9.20 -11.33
N SER A 107 11.86 -8.62 -12.37
CA SER A 107 12.01 -7.18 -12.46
C SER A 107 10.69 -6.60 -12.95
N PHE A 108 10.02 -5.81 -12.13
CA PHE A 108 8.84 -5.06 -12.59
C PHE A 108 9.18 -3.57 -12.73
N VAL A 109 8.49 -2.94 -13.65
CA VAL A 109 8.68 -1.53 -13.98
C VAL A 109 7.44 -0.76 -13.50
N ILE A 110 7.64 0.20 -12.59
CA ILE A 110 6.57 1.11 -12.20
C ILE A 110 6.53 2.25 -13.19
N GLN A 111 5.39 2.42 -13.85
CA GLN A 111 5.13 3.49 -14.80
C GLN A 111 4.02 4.39 -14.28
N THR A 112 4.15 5.67 -14.59
CA THR A 112 3.06 6.62 -14.39
C THR A 112 2.26 6.76 -15.69
N ASN A 113 0.96 6.98 -15.53
CA ASN A 113 0.07 7.33 -16.63
C ASN A 113 0.28 8.81 -17.07
N ASP A 114 -0.50 9.26 -18.07
CA ASP A 114 -0.41 10.62 -18.60
C ASP A 114 -0.66 11.73 -17.57
N LYS A 115 -1.30 11.39 -16.45
CA LYS A 115 -1.55 12.33 -15.33
C LYS A 115 -0.42 12.33 -14.31
N GLY A 116 0.64 11.54 -14.51
CA GLY A 116 1.74 11.38 -13.57
C GLY A 116 1.37 10.58 -12.32
N THR A 117 0.31 9.79 -12.35
CA THR A 117 -0.10 8.91 -11.23
C THR A 117 0.14 7.46 -11.58
N VAL A 118 0.23 6.61 -10.56
CA VAL A 118 0.38 5.15 -10.70
C VAL A 118 -1.00 4.52 -10.75
N ASP A 119 -1.23 3.62 -11.69
CA ASP A 119 -2.48 2.88 -11.80
C ASP A 119 -2.51 1.69 -10.87
N PHE A 120 -3.65 1.51 -10.19
CA PHE A 120 -3.95 0.38 -9.30
C PHE A 120 -5.24 -0.30 -9.73
N SER A 121 -5.25 -1.62 -9.75
CA SER A 121 -6.47 -2.41 -9.97
C SER A 121 -7.37 -2.37 -8.73
N GLY A 122 -6.76 -2.39 -7.55
CA GLY A 122 -7.44 -2.52 -6.27
C GLY A 122 -8.06 -3.90 -6.06
N ARG A 123 -7.55 -4.93 -6.77
CA ARG A 123 -8.05 -6.31 -6.74
C ARG A 123 -7.02 -7.27 -6.14
N TYR A 124 -7.50 -8.40 -5.68
CA TYR A 124 -6.69 -9.54 -5.24
C TYR A 124 -6.50 -10.51 -6.40
N ASP A 125 -5.61 -10.19 -7.32
CA ASP A 125 -5.34 -11.01 -8.51
C ASP A 125 -3.85 -11.37 -8.64
N VAL A 126 -3.46 -11.91 -9.78
CA VAL A 126 -2.08 -12.35 -10.05
C VAL A 126 -1.05 -11.23 -10.00
N SER A 127 -1.47 -9.97 -10.14
CA SER A 127 -0.61 -8.79 -10.05
C SER A 127 -0.50 -8.21 -8.63
N LEU A 128 -1.06 -8.88 -7.61
CA LEU A 128 -1.14 -8.35 -6.25
C LEU A 128 0.23 -7.93 -5.68
N MET A 129 1.27 -8.72 -5.91
CA MET A 129 2.62 -8.39 -5.43
C MET A 129 3.16 -7.13 -6.11
N GLU A 130 2.90 -6.94 -7.40
CA GLU A 130 3.24 -5.72 -8.12
C GLU A 130 2.49 -4.51 -7.55
N GLU A 131 1.20 -4.66 -7.27
CA GLU A 131 0.37 -3.63 -6.65
C GLU A 131 0.90 -3.22 -5.26
N ILE A 132 1.33 -4.17 -4.44
CA ILE A 132 1.93 -3.92 -3.13
C ILE A 132 3.21 -3.09 -3.27
N HIS A 133 4.07 -3.40 -4.24
CA HIS A 133 5.30 -2.64 -4.47
C HIS A 133 5.02 -1.23 -5.02
N LYS A 134 4.09 -1.10 -5.96
CA LYS A 134 3.62 0.20 -6.44
C LYS A 134 3.10 1.05 -5.28
N TYR A 135 2.34 0.42 -4.39
CA TYR A 135 1.78 1.09 -3.21
C TYR A 135 2.88 1.60 -2.27
N ALA A 136 3.92 0.81 -2.02
CA ALA A 136 5.06 1.24 -1.21
C ALA A 136 5.76 2.48 -1.79
N VAL A 137 5.96 2.52 -3.11
CA VAL A 137 6.59 3.67 -3.78
C VAL A 137 5.73 4.93 -3.63
N VAL A 138 4.41 4.84 -3.86
CA VAL A 138 3.53 6.00 -3.72
C VAL A 138 3.38 6.40 -2.25
N ALA A 139 3.42 5.44 -1.31
CA ALA A 139 3.37 5.70 0.12
C ALA A 139 4.55 6.58 0.60
N SER A 140 5.75 6.41 0.03
CA SER A 140 6.89 7.27 0.34
C SER A 140 6.63 8.74 -0.06
N VAL A 141 5.98 8.98 -1.18
CA VAL A 141 5.59 10.34 -1.63
C VAL A 141 4.53 10.91 -0.69
N ILE A 142 3.51 10.13 -0.37
CA ILE A 142 2.44 10.55 0.57
C ILE A 142 3.03 10.93 1.92
N ALA A 143 3.99 10.15 2.43
CA ALA A 143 4.62 10.43 3.72
C ALA A 143 5.47 11.71 3.70
N GLN A 144 6.09 12.07 2.57
CA GLN A 144 6.84 13.32 2.42
C GLN A 144 5.93 14.55 2.31
N GLU A 145 4.74 14.40 1.74
CA GLU A 145 3.80 15.50 1.48
C GLU A 145 2.82 15.77 2.63
N ASN A 146 2.80 14.91 3.66
CA ASN A 146 1.86 15.04 4.77
C ASN A 146 2.59 15.11 6.11
N ASP A 147 2.05 15.90 7.02
CA ASP A 147 2.52 15.95 8.40
C ASP A 147 1.74 14.97 9.26
N PHE A 148 2.45 14.14 10.03
CA PHE A 148 1.90 13.12 10.93
C PHE A 148 2.90 12.74 12.03
N ASP A 149 2.41 12.10 13.08
CA ASP A 149 3.21 11.74 14.25
C ASP A 149 3.64 10.27 14.24
N ILE A 150 2.78 9.39 13.74
CA ILE A 150 2.96 7.93 13.75
C ILE A 150 2.35 7.28 12.51
N ILE A 151 2.92 6.16 12.11
CA ILE A 151 2.44 5.33 11.00
C ILE A 151 1.73 4.11 11.56
N HIS A 152 0.65 3.69 10.90
CA HIS A 152 -0.04 2.44 11.20
C HIS A 152 -0.33 1.69 9.89
N ALA A 153 0.23 0.51 9.72
CA ALA A 153 0.00 -0.34 8.55
C ALA A 153 -0.87 -1.54 8.91
N HIS A 154 -1.96 -1.71 8.16
CA HIS A 154 -2.90 -2.82 8.34
C HIS A 154 -2.57 -3.97 7.43
N ASP A 155 -2.21 -5.09 8.04
CA ASP A 155 -1.97 -6.34 7.34
C ASP A 155 -0.74 -6.29 6.40
N TRP A 156 -0.27 -7.48 6.01
CA TRP A 156 0.91 -7.68 5.18
C TRP A 156 0.86 -6.95 3.83
N LEU A 157 -0.35 -6.73 3.28
CA LEU A 157 -0.57 -5.94 2.06
C LEU A 157 -0.09 -4.49 2.17
N ALA A 158 -0.20 -3.90 3.37
CA ALA A 158 0.17 -2.52 3.64
C ALA A 158 1.52 -2.37 4.35
N TYR A 159 2.14 -3.45 4.83
CA TYR A 159 3.43 -3.36 5.52
C TYR A 159 4.54 -2.71 4.68
N PRO A 160 4.73 -3.07 3.38
CA PRO A 160 5.72 -2.40 2.57
C PRO A 160 5.47 -0.89 2.41
N ALA A 161 4.22 -0.46 2.35
CA ALA A 161 3.85 0.96 2.32
C ALA A 161 4.20 1.66 3.64
N GLY A 162 3.91 1.03 4.78
CA GLY A 162 4.28 1.53 6.10
C GLY A 162 5.79 1.64 6.28
N ILE A 163 6.55 0.64 5.86
CA ILE A 163 8.02 0.63 5.92
C ILE A 163 8.60 1.76 5.05
N ALA A 164 8.15 1.90 3.82
CA ALA A 164 8.60 2.96 2.92
C ALA A 164 8.31 4.36 3.48
N ALA A 165 7.13 4.55 4.08
CA ALA A 165 6.77 5.79 4.75
C ALA A 165 7.66 6.07 5.98
N MET A 166 7.98 5.05 6.79
CA MET A 166 8.88 5.15 7.93
C MET A 166 10.29 5.57 7.49
N GLU A 167 10.82 4.96 6.44
CA GLU A 167 12.18 5.23 5.95
C GLU A 167 12.36 6.68 5.49
N VAL A 168 11.37 7.25 4.80
CA VAL A 168 11.47 8.61 4.26
C VAL A 168 11.11 9.68 5.28
N SER A 169 10.28 9.37 6.27
CA SER A 169 9.79 10.35 7.27
C SER A 169 10.55 10.30 8.59
N GLY A 170 11.19 9.17 8.92
CA GLY A 170 11.79 8.92 10.22
C GLY A 170 10.77 8.79 11.37
N LYS A 171 9.48 8.70 11.06
CA LYS A 171 8.41 8.55 12.06
C LYS A 171 8.24 7.08 12.46
N PRO A 172 7.80 6.79 13.68
CA PRO A 172 7.58 5.42 14.14
C PRO A 172 6.44 4.72 13.39
N LEU A 173 6.62 3.40 13.16
CA LEU A 173 5.66 2.47 12.56
C LEU A 173 5.21 1.47 13.61
#